data_5a8d7f91fd91b353c6661d5853be7b59
#
_entry.id   5a8d7f91fd91b353c6661d5853be7b59
#
_cell.length_a   1.000
_cell.length_b   1.000
_cell.length_c   1.000
_cell.angle_alpha   90.00
_cell.angle_beta   90.00
_cell.angle_gamma   90.00
#
_symmetry.space_group_name_H-M   'P 1'
#
loop_
_entity.id
_entity.type
_entity.pdbx_description
1 polymer ?
#
loop_
_entity_poly.entity_id
_entity_poly.type
_entity_poly.pdbx_seq_one_letter_code
_entity_poly.pdbx_strand_id
1 'polypeptide(L)'
;MEEAIRASQIMVVDDDQDTVAILARHLQREGFVPIEANSGAQCLKLVQENEVDVILLDLMMPDMDGFQVVRELRANPVTAEIPIIMITARDDLDARAEGMRLGVSDFLAKPVFRRQLASRVRAQLEVVETARNATAAMDRLDAVKRRSQ
;
A
#
# COMPACT_ATOMS: atom_id res chain seq x y z
N MET A 1 19.35 22.32 -6.06
CA MET A 1 19.84 20.98 -5.79
C MET A 1 18.69 19.97 -5.77
N GLU A 2 18.92 18.87 -6.36
CA GLU A 2 17.93 17.85 -6.36
C GLU A 2 18.04 16.95 -5.18
N GLU A 3 16.92 16.72 -4.54
CA GLU A 3 16.87 15.66 -3.56
C GLU A 3 16.96 14.34 -4.27
N ALA A 4 17.69 13.42 -3.72
CA ALA A 4 17.72 12.07 -4.24
C ALA A 4 16.31 11.51 -4.17
N ILE A 5 15.78 11.08 -5.30
CA ILE A 5 14.47 10.44 -5.35
C ILE A 5 14.64 9.03 -4.82
N ARG A 6 14.03 8.78 -3.66
CA ARG A 6 14.03 7.46 -3.06
C ARG A 6 13.15 6.51 -3.88
N ALA A 7 13.64 5.32 -4.19
CA ALA A 7 12.81 4.31 -4.80
C ALA A 7 11.65 3.97 -3.87
N SER A 8 10.47 3.80 -4.44
CA SER A 8 9.28 3.49 -3.65
C SER A 8 9.40 2.11 -2.99
N GLN A 9 9.02 2.03 -1.73
CA GLN A 9 9.06 0.81 -0.94
C GLN A 9 7.68 0.19 -0.87
N ILE A 10 7.56 -1.02 -1.36
CA ILE A 10 6.28 -1.73 -1.48
C ILE A 10 6.34 -2.96 -0.60
N MET A 11 5.46 -3.04 0.39
CA MET A 11 5.40 -4.20 1.26
C MET A 11 4.54 -5.30 0.63
N VAL A 12 5.04 -6.52 0.64
CA VAL A 12 4.32 -7.71 0.17
C VAL A 12 4.00 -8.58 1.36
N VAL A 13 2.71 -8.83 1.60
CA VAL A 13 2.24 -9.59 2.76
C VAL A 13 1.45 -10.79 2.29
N ASP A 14 1.99 -11.98 2.49
CA ASP A 14 1.37 -13.25 2.13
C ASP A 14 2.04 -14.36 2.95
N ASP A 15 1.28 -15.34 3.41
CA ASP A 15 1.85 -16.45 4.17
C ASP A 15 2.56 -17.48 3.28
N ASP A 16 2.32 -17.44 1.98
CA ASP A 16 3.02 -18.27 1.01
C ASP A 16 4.33 -17.60 0.58
N GLN A 17 5.45 -18.15 1.04
CA GLN A 17 6.77 -17.58 0.77
C GLN A 17 7.10 -17.56 -0.73
N ASP A 18 6.63 -18.52 -1.50
CA ASP A 18 6.86 -18.53 -2.95
C ASP A 18 6.13 -17.37 -3.62
N THR A 19 4.90 -17.09 -3.21
CA THR A 19 4.14 -15.94 -3.71
C THR A 19 4.86 -14.63 -3.36
N VAL A 20 5.31 -14.48 -2.13
CA VAL A 20 6.06 -13.29 -1.70
C VAL A 20 7.30 -13.10 -2.57
N ALA A 21 8.07 -14.17 -2.80
CA ALA A 21 9.29 -14.11 -3.61
C ALA A 21 8.98 -13.69 -5.07
N ILE A 22 7.93 -14.24 -5.65
CA ILE A 22 7.54 -13.92 -7.03
C ILE A 22 7.12 -12.45 -7.14
N LEU A 23 6.28 -11.98 -6.24
CA LEU A 23 5.83 -10.58 -6.25
C LEU A 23 6.98 -9.62 -5.98
N ALA A 24 7.87 -9.97 -5.06
CA ALA A 24 9.06 -9.15 -4.79
C ALA A 24 9.93 -9.01 -6.03
N ARG A 25 10.12 -10.11 -6.78
CA ARG A 25 10.90 -10.08 -8.02
C ARG A 25 10.23 -9.21 -9.07
N HIS A 26 8.91 -9.28 -9.21
CA HIS A 26 8.18 -8.40 -10.13
C HIS A 26 8.39 -6.94 -9.77
N LEU A 27 8.32 -6.60 -8.50
CA LEU A 27 8.52 -5.23 -8.03
C LEU A 27 9.92 -4.74 -8.31
N GLN A 28 10.93 -5.56 -8.03
CA GLN A 28 12.34 -5.22 -8.31
C GLN A 28 12.58 -4.93 -9.79
N ARG A 29 11.97 -5.73 -10.67
CA ARG A 29 12.10 -5.53 -12.11
C ARG A 29 11.48 -4.21 -12.59
N GLU A 30 10.52 -3.69 -11.83
CA GLU A 30 9.85 -2.43 -12.15
C GLU A 30 10.48 -1.23 -11.41
N GLY A 31 11.58 -1.45 -10.71
CA GLY A 31 12.31 -0.39 -10.03
C GLY A 31 11.85 -0.09 -8.62
N PHE A 32 11.00 -0.91 -8.04
CA PHE A 32 10.53 -0.76 -6.67
C PHE A 32 11.40 -1.56 -5.70
N VAL A 33 11.36 -1.18 -4.42
CA VAL A 33 12.05 -1.89 -3.35
C VAL A 33 11.01 -2.69 -2.57
N PRO A 34 11.05 -4.03 -2.60
CA PRO A 34 10.10 -4.84 -1.86
C PRO A 34 10.50 -4.99 -0.40
N ILE A 35 9.50 -4.98 0.48
CA ILE A 35 9.64 -5.35 1.89
C ILE A 35 8.74 -6.57 2.09
N GLU A 36 9.30 -7.68 2.54
CA GLU A 36 8.60 -8.95 2.62
C GLU A 36 8.08 -9.21 4.03
N ALA A 37 6.81 -9.56 4.13
CA ALA A 37 6.17 -9.97 5.37
C ALA A 37 5.39 -11.26 5.14
N ASN A 38 5.51 -12.22 6.05
CA ASN A 38 4.93 -13.54 5.91
C ASN A 38 3.64 -13.73 6.73
N SER A 39 3.20 -12.70 7.41
CA SER A 39 1.99 -12.75 8.24
C SER A 39 1.46 -11.35 8.49
N GLY A 40 0.22 -11.28 8.96
CA GLY A 40 -0.36 -10.00 9.36
C GLY A 40 0.41 -9.36 10.53
N ALA A 41 0.81 -10.15 11.50
CA ALA A 41 1.60 -9.65 12.63
C ALA A 41 2.92 -9.07 12.18
N GLN A 42 3.61 -9.74 11.26
CA GLN A 42 4.87 -9.24 10.72
C GLN A 42 4.66 -7.96 9.92
N CYS A 43 3.57 -7.87 9.16
CA CYS A 43 3.19 -6.65 8.44
C CYS A 43 3.07 -5.47 9.41
N LEU A 44 2.33 -5.64 10.49
CA LEU A 44 2.09 -4.57 11.45
C LEU A 44 3.38 -4.15 12.17
N LYS A 45 4.30 -5.08 12.38
CA LYS A 45 5.61 -4.78 12.94
C LYS A 45 6.48 -4.00 11.96
N LEU A 46 6.60 -4.50 10.74
CA LEU A 46 7.50 -3.93 9.73
C LEU A 46 7.04 -2.55 9.25
N VAL A 47 5.74 -2.30 9.23
CA VAL A 47 5.23 -0.99 8.81
C VAL A 47 5.61 0.11 9.80
N GLN A 48 5.92 -0.22 11.03
CA GLN A 48 6.41 0.74 12.03
C GLN A 48 7.91 0.99 11.92
N GLU A 49 8.65 0.07 11.33
CA GLU A 49 10.10 0.11 11.21
C GLU A 49 10.60 0.64 9.87
N ASN A 50 9.71 0.76 8.89
CA ASN A 50 10.06 1.13 7.52
C ASN A 50 9.10 2.18 7.00
N GLU A 51 9.56 2.98 6.06
CA GLU A 51 8.68 3.82 5.26
C GLU A 51 8.06 2.96 4.17
N VAL A 52 6.75 2.79 4.21
CA VAL A 52 6.04 1.95 3.25
C VAL A 52 5.12 2.82 2.42
N ASP A 53 5.26 2.74 1.11
CA ASP A 53 4.49 3.59 0.19
C ASP A 53 3.20 2.92 -0.27
N VAL A 54 3.20 1.60 -0.43
CA VAL A 54 2.02 0.79 -0.78
C VAL A 54 2.16 -0.56 -0.11
N ILE A 55 1.05 -1.15 0.30
CA ILE A 55 1.01 -2.50 0.86
C ILE A 55 0.21 -3.41 -0.08
N LEU A 56 0.83 -4.53 -0.48
CA LEU A 56 0.18 -5.62 -1.21
C LEU A 56 -0.14 -6.69 -0.18
N LEU A 57 -1.41 -7.02 -0.03
CA LEU A 57 -1.88 -7.78 1.12
C LEU A 57 -2.81 -8.90 0.69
N ASP A 58 -2.47 -10.15 1.04
CA ASP A 58 -3.37 -11.27 0.83
C ASP A 58 -4.49 -11.28 1.89
N LEU A 59 -5.68 -11.62 1.46
CA LEU A 59 -6.83 -11.76 2.35
C LEU A 59 -6.76 -13.03 3.17
N MET A 60 -6.39 -14.13 2.51
CA MET A 60 -6.48 -15.48 3.08
C MET A 60 -5.17 -15.88 3.76
N MET A 61 -5.03 -15.54 5.03
CA MET A 61 -3.87 -15.90 5.84
C MET A 61 -4.34 -16.52 7.16
N PRO A 62 -3.55 -17.45 7.73
CA PRO A 62 -3.89 -18.01 9.05
C PRO A 62 -3.68 -16.97 10.15
N ASP A 63 -4.32 -17.18 11.28
CA ASP A 63 -4.26 -16.37 12.50
C ASP A 63 -4.87 -14.98 12.33
N MET A 64 -4.28 -14.14 11.50
CA MET A 64 -4.79 -12.79 11.22
C MET A 64 -5.01 -12.65 9.71
N ASP A 65 -6.26 -12.57 9.28
CA ASP A 65 -6.57 -12.40 7.85
C ASP A 65 -6.34 -10.96 7.38
N GLY A 66 -6.43 -10.77 6.05
CA GLY A 66 -6.16 -9.45 5.47
C GLY A 66 -7.12 -8.36 5.94
N PHE A 67 -8.38 -8.68 6.19
CA PHE A 67 -9.33 -7.68 6.69
C PHE A 67 -8.95 -7.18 8.09
N GLN A 68 -8.48 -8.09 8.94
CA GLN A 68 -8.01 -7.70 10.27
C GLN A 68 -6.80 -6.78 10.19
N VAL A 69 -5.88 -7.07 9.27
CA VAL A 69 -4.71 -6.21 9.03
C VAL A 69 -5.16 -4.82 8.56
N VAL A 70 -6.11 -4.74 7.65
CA VAL A 70 -6.64 -3.45 7.17
C VAL A 70 -7.23 -2.64 8.33
N ARG A 71 -8.01 -3.28 9.18
CA ARG A 71 -8.59 -2.59 10.35
C ARG A 71 -7.52 -1.98 11.24
N GLU A 72 -6.48 -2.75 11.53
CA GLU A 72 -5.38 -2.29 12.36
C GLU A 72 -4.62 -1.13 11.71
N LEU A 73 -4.34 -1.23 10.42
CA LEU A 73 -3.63 -0.17 9.69
C LEU A 73 -4.44 1.12 9.64
N ARG A 74 -5.75 1.02 9.40
CA ARG A 74 -6.62 2.20 9.30
C ARG A 74 -6.92 2.85 10.65
N ALA A 75 -6.82 2.09 11.73
CA ALA A 75 -7.03 2.60 13.08
C ALA A 75 -5.81 3.37 13.62
N ASN A 76 -4.63 3.19 13.03
CA ASN A 76 -3.41 3.86 13.49
C ASN A 76 -3.14 5.09 12.60
N PRO A 77 -3.08 6.30 13.17
CA PRO A 77 -2.85 7.52 12.38
C PRO A 77 -1.59 7.49 11.52
N VAL A 78 -0.55 6.79 11.98
CA VAL A 78 0.72 6.68 11.23
C VAL A 78 0.55 5.90 9.93
N THR A 79 -0.33 4.90 9.90
CA THR A 79 -0.51 4.01 8.76
C THR A 79 -1.84 4.18 8.04
N ALA A 80 -2.72 5.04 8.56
CA ALA A 80 -4.10 5.16 8.08
C ALA A 80 -4.23 5.56 6.61
N GLU A 81 -3.22 6.23 6.06
CA GLU A 81 -3.26 6.73 4.69
C GLU A 81 -2.47 5.89 3.69
N ILE A 82 -1.79 4.83 4.15
CA ILE A 82 -1.00 3.99 3.23
C ILE A 82 -1.94 3.22 2.31
N PRO A 83 -1.78 3.34 0.98
CA PRO A 83 -2.61 2.58 0.05
C PRO A 83 -2.42 1.07 0.24
N ILE A 84 -3.53 0.35 0.20
CA ILE A 84 -3.53 -1.11 0.33
C ILE A 84 -4.18 -1.71 -0.92
N ILE A 85 -3.43 -2.55 -1.62
CA ILE A 85 -3.94 -3.34 -2.73
C ILE A 85 -4.10 -4.77 -2.22
N MET A 86 -5.33 -5.26 -2.18
CA MET A 86 -5.58 -6.63 -1.76
C MET A 86 -5.34 -7.57 -2.95
N ILE A 87 -4.50 -8.59 -2.76
CA ILE A 87 -4.16 -9.56 -3.80
C ILE A 87 -4.55 -10.93 -3.29
N THR A 88 -5.61 -11.49 -3.82
CA THR A 88 -6.18 -12.71 -3.25
C THR A 88 -6.81 -13.61 -4.31
N ALA A 89 -6.84 -14.91 -4.02
CA ALA A 89 -7.61 -15.87 -4.80
C ALA A 89 -9.11 -15.69 -4.54
N ARG A 90 -9.48 -15.11 -3.40
CA ARG A 90 -10.88 -14.80 -3.08
C ARG A 90 -11.23 -13.41 -3.59
N ASP A 91 -11.69 -13.35 -4.83
CA ASP A 91 -12.06 -12.09 -5.50
C ASP A 91 -13.55 -12.12 -5.86
N ASP A 92 -14.41 -12.30 -4.88
CA ASP A 92 -15.86 -12.25 -5.05
C ASP A 92 -16.42 -10.88 -4.64
N LEU A 93 -17.67 -10.63 -4.99
CA LEU A 93 -18.32 -9.35 -4.72
C LEU A 93 -18.38 -9.04 -3.23
N ASP A 94 -18.61 -10.05 -2.40
CA ASP A 94 -18.71 -9.85 -0.94
C ASP A 94 -17.35 -9.45 -0.36
N ALA A 95 -16.27 -10.10 -0.81
CA ALA A 95 -14.92 -9.75 -0.35
C ALA A 95 -14.54 -8.33 -0.79
N ARG A 96 -14.85 -7.96 -2.03
CA ARG A 96 -14.58 -6.61 -2.52
C ARG A 96 -15.38 -5.56 -1.75
N ALA A 97 -16.65 -5.81 -1.52
CA ALA A 97 -17.50 -4.88 -0.77
C ALA A 97 -16.99 -4.67 0.64
N GLU A 98 -16.61 -5.74 1.34
CA GLU A 98 -16.07 -5.66 2.69
C GLU A 98 -14.74 -4.92 2.72
N GLY A 99 -13.84 -5.22 1.77
CA GLY A 99 -12.56 -4.53 1.69
C GLY A 99 -12.72 -3.04 1.44
N MET A 100 -13.57 -2.65 0.52
CA MET A 100 -13.83 -1.24 0.23
C MET A 100 -14.40 -0.53 1.46
N ARG A 101 -15.32 -1.17 2.18
CA ARG A 101 -15.88 -0.64 3.41
C ARG A 101 -14.81 -0.40 4.47
N LEU A 102 -13.81 -1.27 4.54
CA LEU A 102 -12.73 -1.18 5.51
C LEU A 102 -11.60 -0.23 5.08
N GLY A 103 -11.58 0.21 3.83
CA GLY A 103 -10.59 1.15 3.36
C GLY A 103 -9.47 0.55 2.49
N VAL A 104 -9.74 -0.57 1.82
CA VAL A 104 -8.83 -1.12 0.80
C VAL A 104 -8.88 -0.22 -0.42
N SER A 105 -7.72 0.04 -1.01
CA SER A 105 -7.61 0.99 -2.14
C SER A 105 -7.88 0.33 -3.49
N ASP A 106 -7.54 -0.96 -3.64
CA ASP A 106 -7.72 -1.68 -4.89
C ASP A 106 -7.68 -3.19 -4.63
N PHE A 107 -8.17 -3.97 -5.59
CA PHE A 107 -8.18 -5.44 -5.55
C PHE A 107 -7.59 -6.02 -6.81
N LEU A 108 -6.79 -7.08 -6.65
CA LEU A 108 -6.28 -7.90 -7.75
C LEU A 108 -6.53 -9.36 -7.44
N ALA A 109 -7.07 -10.08 -8.42
CA ALA A 109 -7.26 -11.53 -8.31
C ALA A 109 -5.97 -12.26 -8.65
N LYS A 110 -5.63 -13.30 -7.89
CA LYS A 110 -4.54 -14.21 -8.25
C LYS A 110 -4.98 -15.10 -9.44
N PRO A 111 -4.09 -15.41 -10.37
CA PRO A 111 -2.66 -15.07 -10.45
C PRO A 111 -2.45 -13.62 -10.92
N VAL A 112 -1.38 -13.00 -10.43
CA VAL A 112 -1.06 -11.61 -10.75
C VAL A 112 0.12 -11.55 -11.71
N PHE A 113 -0.03 -10.78 -12.78
CA PHE A 113 1.03 -10.59 -13.77
C PHE A 113 1.81 -9.32 -13.47
N ARG A 114 3.11 -9.32 -13.80
CA ARG A 114 4.01 -8.21 -13.46
C ARG A 114 3.50 -6.85 -13.94
N ARG A 115 3.05 -6.76 -15.19
CA ARG A 115 2.59 -5.47 -15.74
C ARG A 115 1.33 -4.97 -15.05
N GLN A 116 0.42 -5.87 -14.75
CA GLN A 116 -0.80 -5.55 -14.03
C GLN A 116 -0.48 -5.01 -12.63
N LEU A 117 0.42 -5.72 -11.93
CA LEU A 117 0.85 -5.32 -10.60
C LEU A 117 1.50 -3.94 -10.63
N ALA A 118 2.45 -3.74 -11.54
CA ALA A 118 3.16 -2.47 -11.67
C ALA A 118 2.21 -1.31 -11.97
N SER A 119 1.26 -1.52 -12.86
CA SER A 119 0.26 -0.50 -13.20
C SER A 119 -0.57 -0.08 -11.99
N ARG A 120 -1.03 -1.04 -11.20
CA ARG A 120 -1.85 -0.76 -10.02
C ARG A 120 -1.06 -0.09 -8.92
N VAL A 121 0.20 -0.52 -8.72
CA VAL A 121 1.09 0.13 -7.75
C VAL A 121 1.35 1.58 -8.14
N ARG A 122 1.66 1.83 -9.41
CA ARG A 122 1.90 3.19 -9.88
C ARG A 122 0.67 4.08 -9.74
N ALA A 123 -0.51 3.53 -9.99
CA ALA A 123 -1.76 4.29 -9.82
C ALA A 123 -1.93 4.74 -8.36
N GLN A 124 -1.62 3.89 -7.40
CA GLN A 124 -1.72 4.26 -5.98
C GLN A 124 -0.66 5.27 -5.58
N LEU A 125 0.55 5.16 -6.11
CA LEU A 125 1.59 6.14 -5.85
C LEU A 125 1.22 7.53 -6.38
N GLU A 126 0.57 7.60 -7.54
CA GLU A 126 0.09 8.86 -8.10
C GLU A 126 -0.99 9.50 -7.23
N VAL A 127 -1.90 8.71 -6.68
CA VAL A 127 -2.94 9.21 -5.78
C VAL A 127 -2.31 9.86 -4.54
N VAL A 128 -1.34 9.21 -3.94
CA VAL A 128 -0.64 9.73 -2.76
C VAL A 128 0.11 11.03 -3.10
N GLU A 129 0.82 11.04 -4.22
CA GLU A 129 1.57 12.21 -4.65
C GLU A 129 0.65 13.39 -4.93
N THR A 130 -0.48 13.15 -5.60
CA THR A 130 -1.47 14.19 -5.87
C THR A 130 -2.04 14.77 -4.58
N ALA A 131 -2.34 13.93 -3.60
CA ALA A 131 -2.84 14.37 -2.30
C ALA A 131 -1.80 15.23 -1.58
N ARG A 132 -0.52 14.83 -1.59
CA ARG A 132 0.57 15.59 -1.00
C ARG A 132 0.72 16.95 -1.66
N ASN A 133 0.65 17.00 -3.00
CA ASN A 133 0.76 18.23 -3.76
C ASN A 133 -0.41 19.17 -3.46
N ALA A 134 -1.62 18.67 -3.35
CA ALA A 134 -2.80 19.45 -2.98
C ALA A 134 -2.66 20.05 -1.59
N THR A 135 -2.20 19.28 -0.62
CA THR A 135 -1.96 19.75 0.75
C THR A 135 -0.90 20.83 0.77
N ALA A 136 0.21 20.63 0.06
CA ALA A 136 1.28 21.64 -0.01
C ALA A 136 0.79 22.94 -0.63
N ALA A 137 -0.04 22.86 -1.67
CA ALA A 137 -0.62 24.05 -2.30
C ALA A 137 -1.54 24.81 -1.34
N MET A 138 -2.37 24.09 -0.59
CA MET A 138 -3.25 24.71 0.41
C MET A 138 -2.46 25.37 1.51
N ASP A 139 -1.40 24.74 2.00
CA ASP A 139 -0.53 25.30 3.02
C ASP A 139 0.13 26.60 2.54
N ARG A 140 0.55 26.65 1.29
CA ARG A 140 1.13 27.88 0.70
C ARG A 140 0.10 29.00 0.61
N LEU A 141 -1.13 28.70 0.22
CA LEU A 141 -2.19 29.69 0.18
C LEU A 141 -2.50 30.25 1.57
N ASP A 142 -2.59 29.39 2.57
CA ASP A 142 -2.84 29.83 3.93
C ASP A 142 -1.71 30.71 4.45
N ALA A 143 -0.46 30.39 4.14
CA ALA A 143 0.68 31.20 4.52
C ALA A 143 0.62 32.59 3.87
N VAL A 144 0.22 32.68 2.60
CA VAL A 144 0.06 33.95 1.90
C VAL A 144 -1.05 34.77 2.53
N LYS A 145 -2.20 34.16 2.84
CA LYS A 145 -3.31 34.85 3.48
C LYS A 145 -2.90 35.43 4.86
N ARG A 146 -2.17 34.66 5.66
CA ARG A 146 -1.70 35.14 6.97
C ARG A 146 -0.76 36.33 6.84
N ARG A 147 0.10 36.35 5.82
CA ARG A 147 1.04 37.46 5.62
C ARG A 147 0.39 38.71 5.11
N SER A 148 -0.77 38.64 4.48
CA SER A 148 -1.44 39.80 3.94
C SER A 148 -2.38 40.48 4.95
N GLN A 149 -2.44 39.99 6.18
CA GLN A 149 -3.25 40.61 7.23
C GLN A 149 -2.39 41.48 8.18
#